data_55e7df72b5ce4a316da00a4a67e70142
#
_entry.id   55e7df72b5ce4a316da00a4a67e70142
#
_cell.length_a   1.000
_cell.length_b   1.000
_cell.length_c   1.000
_cell.angle_alpha   90.00
_cell.angle_beta   90.00
_cell.angle_gamma   90.00
#
_symmetry.space_group_name_H-M   'P 1'
#
loop_
_entity.id
_entity.type
_entity.pdbx_description
1 polymer ?
#
loop_
_entity_poly.entity_id
_entity_poly.type
_entity_poly.pdbx_seq_one_letter_code
_entity_poly.pdbx_strand_id
1 'polypeptide(L)'
;RTRFDMPWPNLGIVEATGYETQPRNSTAECQNVRAWEPSTGRSRGGQRAGLAKYVNARTADGKVQDIGQVVARTTPANQAEVGSRSVVSYAVTNGTVAKFTTSGFTTATNGSGALSSTVPAIFSTELFGVVYFADGASVKQYTASTNTVAAWSASSGTLPIDSGNEPRLIETWRGRIVQSGISSDPHNWYMSAVGDARNWNYSPTDPSATQAVAGNNAEAGKSQDIINAMCPYNDDVLLIFGDHSIWQMTGDPAE
;
A
#
# COMPACT_ATOMS: atom_id res chain seq x y z
N ARG A 1 32.22 43.80 25.83
CA ARG A 1 31.46 42.54 25.56
C ARG A 1 32.35 41.61 24.80
N THR A 2 32.79 40.53 25.43
CA THR A 2 33.53 39.47 24.78
C THR A 2 32.56 38.68 23.91
N ARG A 3 32.77 38.71 22.60
CA ARG A 3 31.96 37.91 21.66
C ARG A 3 32.47 36.47 21.69
N PHE A 4 31.63 35.52 22.09
CA PHE A 4 31.91 34.11 22.01
C PHE A 4 31.45 33.62 20.62
N ASP A 5 32.37 33.33 19.75
CA ASP A 5 32.08 32.65 18.49
C ASP A 5 32.10 31.15 18.71
N MET A 6 30.93 30.54 18.79
CA MET A 6 30.81 29.09 18.82
C MET A 6 30.81 28.55 17.40
N PRO A 7 31.82 27.72 17.03
CA PRO A 7 31.84 27.14 15.69
C PRO A 7 30.64 26.18 15.52
N TRP A 8 30.03 26.25 14.38
CA TRP A 8 28.93 25.35 14.02
C TRP A 8 29.43 23.91 13.88
N PRO A 9 28.71 22.87 14.38
CA PRO A 9 29.13 21.47 14.34
C PRO A 9 28.93 20.87 12.94
N ASN A 10 29.77 21.29 11.98
CA ASN A 10 29.71 20.84 10.59
C ASN A 10 30.30 19.43 10.35
N LEU A 11 30.96 18.85 11.35
CA LEU A 11 31.42 17.46 11.35
C LEU A 11 30.32 16.48 11.81
N GLY A 12 29.17 17.00 12.23
CA GLY A 12 28.04 16.18 12.64
C GLY A 12 28.09 15.71 14.08
N ILE A 13 27.38 14.62 14.37
CA ILE A 13 27.24 14.04 15.70
C ILE A 13 28.34 13.00 15.91
N VAL A 14 29.10 13.13 17.01
CA VAL A 14 30.14 12.17 17.41
C VAL A 14 29.85 11.77 18.85
N GLU A 15 29.24 10.61 19.03
CA GLU A 15 28.84 10.09 20.35
C GLU A 15 29.94 9.25 21.03
N ALA A 16 30.93 8.81 20.26
CA ALA A 16 31.96 7.87 20.72
C ALA A 16 33.03 8.51 21.62
N THR A 17 33.04 9.83 21.76
CA THR A 17 34.07 10.56 22.51
C THR A 17 33.46 11.36 23.66
N GLY A 18 34.14 11.38 24.81
CA GLY A 18 33.73 12.24 25.92
C GLY A 18 33.82 13.73 25.56
N TYR A 19 33.12 14.58 26.27
CA TYR A 19 33.06 16.03 26.03
C TYR A 19 34.44 16.70 25.91
N GLU A 20 35.43 16.20 26.66
CA GLU A 20 36.78 16.76 26.67
C GLU A 20 37.60 16.40 25.43
N THR A 21 37.23 15.30 24.76
CA THR A 21 37.96 14.78 23.58
C THR A 21 37.17 14.94 22.31
N GLN A 22 36.04 15.66 22.35
CA GLN A 22 35.18 15.86 21.19
C GLN A 22 35.90 16.63 20.09
N PRO A 23 35.85 16.14 18.83
CA PRO A 23 36.44 16.86 17.70
C PRO A 23 35.87 18.28 17.56
N ARG A 24 36.70 19.24 17.21
CA ARG A 24 36.23 20.60 16.89
C ARG A 24 35.15 20.54 15.80
N ASN A 25 34.14 21.37 15.92
CA ASN A 25 33.02 21.44 14.99
C ASN A 25 32.16 20.16 14.92
N SER A 26 32.17 19.34 15.98
CA SER A 26 31.23 18.24 16.19
C SER A 26 30.36 18.50 17.42
N THR A 27 29.31 17.75 17.58
CA THR A 27 28.45 17.76 18.78
C THR A 27 28.10 16.35 19.20
N ALA A 28 27.91 16.13 20.50
CA ALA A 28 27.44 14.84 21.01
C ALA A 28 25.93 14.65 20.76
N GLU A 29 25.18 15.73 20.69
CA GLU A 29 23.72 15.70 20.47
C GLU A 29 23.29 16.86 19.57
N CYS A 30 22.34 16.58 18.69
CA CYS A 30 21.76 17.61 17.81
C CYS A 30 20.32 17.25 17.50
N GLN A 31 19.39 18.09 17.98
CA GLN A 31 17.96 17.90 17.73
C GLN A 31 17.40 19.03 16.85
N ASN A 32 16.60 18.63 15.85
CA ASN A 32 15.90 19.57 14.94
C ASN A 32 16.81 20.56 14.19
N VAL A 33 18.08 20.22 14.03
CA VAL A 33 19.08 21.03 13.33
C VAL A 33 19.75 20.18 12.24
N ARG A 34 20.10 20.80 11.14
CA ARG A 34 20.93 20.18 10.09
C ARG A 34 22.23 20.94 9.94
N ALA A 35 23.34 20.21 9.87
CA ALA A 35 24.66 20.79 9.66
C ALA A 35 24.90 21.20 8.22
N TRP A 36 24.21 20.58 7.29
CA TRP A 36 24.37 20.76 5.85
C TRP A 36 23.06 21.20 5.19
N GLU A 37 23.13 22.16 4.29
CA GLU A 37 22.00 22.61 3.48
C GLU A 37 22.14 22.07 2.05
N PRO A 38 21.31 21.07 1.64
CA PRO A 38 21.46 20.41 0.34
C PRO A 38 21.16 21.32 -0.85
N SER A 39 20.32 22.34 -0.68
CA SER A 39 19.95 23.25 -1.76
C SER A 39 21.05 24.21 -2.18
N THR A 40 21.93 24.59 -1.27
CA THR A 40 23.04 25.52 -1.54
C THR A 40 24.42 24.88 -1.43
N GLY A 41 24.49 23.62 -1.02
CA GLY A 41 25.74 22.91 -0.83
C GLY A 41 26.64 23.50 0.28
N ARG A 42 26.09 24.27 1.21
CA ARG A 42 26.86 24.97 2.25
C ARG A 42 26.73 24.29 3.61
N SER A 43 27.85 24.13 4.30
CA SER A 43 27.88 23.68 5.69
C SER A 43 27.56 24.86 6.62
N ARG A 44 26.35 25.32 6.60
CA ARG A 44 25.86 26.28 7.57
C ARG A 44 24.68 25.67 8.30
N GLY A 45 24.76 25.69 9.57
CA GLY A 45 23.67 25.22 10.38
C GLY A 45 22.38 25.96 10.13
N GLY A 46 21.30 25.27 10.36
CA GLY A 46 19.97 25.84 10.28
C GLY A 46 18.97 24.92 10.93
N GLN A 47 17.84 25.50 11.27
CA GLN A 47 16.71 24.71 11.75
C GLN A 47 16.29 23.72 10.63
N ARG A 48 16.01 22.50 11.03
CA ARG A 48 15.43 21.51 10.11
C ARG A 48 14.14 22.09 9.53
N ALA A 49 13.95 21.98 8.24
CA ALA A 49 12.69 22.40 7.62
C ALA A 49 11.52 21.70 8.31
N GLY A 50 10.58 22.48 8.82
CA GLY A 50 9.36 21.95 9.39
C GLY A 50 8.50 21.27 8.32
N LEU A 51 7.60 20.41 8.75
CA LEU A 51 6.56 19.89 7.89
C LEU A 51 5.55 21.00 7.60
N ALA A 52 5.38 21.33 6.34
CA ALA A 52 4.29 22.19 5.92
C ALA A 52 3.05 21.35 5.62
N LYS A 53 1.91 21.82 6.07
CA LYS A 53 0.64 21.18 5.75
C LYS A 53 0.34 21.35 4.25
N TYR A 54 0.18 20.22 3.54
CA TYR A 54 -0.03 20.25 2.09
C TYR A 54 -1.34 20.97 1.72
N VAL A 55 -2.43 20.67 2.43
CA VAL A 55 -3.73 21.32 2.28
C VAL A 55 -4.35 21.61 3.65
N ASN A 56 -5.14 22.68 3.76
CA ASN A 56 -5.80 23.03 5.01
C ASN A 56 -7.09 22.23 5.27
N ALA A 57 -7.61 21.54 4.25
CA ALA A 57 -8.78 20.71 4.43
C ALA A 57 -8.44 19.43 5.21
N ARG A 58 -9.32 19.06 6.13
CA ARG A 58 -9.27 17.78 6.83
C ARG A 58 -10.07 16.75 6.04
N THR A 59 -9.64 15.50 6.06
CA THR A 59 -10.55 14.38 5.82
C THR A 59 -11.58 14.30 6.93
N ALA A 60 -12.59 13.48 6.77
CA ALA A 60 -13.51 13.16 7.86
C ALA A 60 -12.73 12.85 9.15
N ASP A 61 -13.26 13.24 10.30
CA ASP A 61 -12.62 13.03 11.59
C ASP A 61 -12.38 11.53 11.82
N GLY A 62 -11.13 11.17 12.05
CA GLY A 62 -10.77 9.80 12.34
C GLY A 62 -9.32 9.46 12.01
N LYS A 63 -8.96 8.22 12.33
CA LYS A 63 -7.64 7.68 12.02
C LYS A 63 -7.52 7.41 10.52
N VAL A 64 -6.33 7.65 9.99
CA VAL A 64 -5.97 7.22 8.64
C VAL A 64 -5.71 5.72 8.68
N GLN A 65 -6.38 4.96 7.82
CA GLN A 65 -6.30 3.51 7.75
C GLN A 65 -5.50 3.03 6.55
N ASP A 66 -5.50 3.82 5.46
CA ASP A 66 -4.73 3.57 4.26
C ASP A 66 -4.43 4.87 3.51
N ILE A 67 -3.30 4.93 2.82
CA ILE A 67 -2.92 6.00 1.88
C ILE A 67 -2.21 5.35 0.70
N GLY A 68 -2.68 5.68 -0.49
CA GLY A 68 -2.06 5.15 -1.70
C GLY A 68 -2.12 6.09 -2.89
N GLN A 69 -1.53 5.62 -3.96
CA GLN A 69 -1.56 6.28 -5.26
C GLN A 69 -1.97 5.28 -6.33
N VAL A 70 -2.70 5.74 -7.30
CA VAL A 70 -3.15 4.96 -8.45
C VAL A 70 -3.01 5.76 -9.72
N VAL A 71 -2.63 5.09 -10.80
CA VAL A 71 -2.59 5.72 -12.12
C VAL A 71 -3.98 5.63 -12.75
N ALA A 72 -4.74 6.71 -12.67
CA ALA A 72 -5.98 6.81 -13.41
C ALA A 72 -5.71 6.90 -14.91
N ARG A 73 -6.35 6.05 -15.67
CA ARG A 73 -6.29 6.04 -17.14
C ARG A 73 -7.66 6.38 -17.69
N THR A 74 -7.69 7.28 -18.66
CA THR A 74 -8.88 7.48 -19.47
C THR A 74 -8.76 6.64 -20.72
N THR A 75 -9.82 5.90 -21.04
CA THR A 75 -9.88 5.18 -22.31
C THR A 75 -9.96 6.21 -23.45
N PRO A 76 -9.08 6.15 -24.44
CA PRO A 76 -9.17 7.05 -25.59
C PRO A 76 -10.48 6.83 -26.35
N ALA A 77 -10.99 7.89 -26.94
CA ALA A 77 -12.22 7.85 -27.73
C ALA A 77 -12.06 7.00 -29.01
N ASN A 78 -10.82 6.87 -29.49
CA ASN A 78 -10.47 6.02 -30.62
C ASN A 78 -9.06 5.43 -30.45
N GLN A 79 -8.71 4.40 -31.20
CA GLN A 79 -7.43 3.70 -31.09
C GLN A 79 -6.21 4.54 -31.51
N ALA A 80 -6.40 5.65 -32.17
CA ALA A 80 -5.32 6.55 -32.58
C ALA A 80 -4.89 7.52 -31.46
N GLU A 81 -5.67 7.64 -30.40
CA GLU A 81 -5.40 8.52 -29.27
C GLU A 81 -4.69 7.77 -28.15
N VAL A 82 -3.68 8.42 -27.58
CA VAL A 82 -3.08 7.95 -26.34
C VAL A 82 -3.94 8.45 -25.19
N GLY A 83 -4.59 7.55 -24.45
CA GLY A 83 -5.36 7.92 -23.28
C GLY A 83 -4.51 8.72 -22.27
N SER A 84 -5.10 9.71 -21.65
CA SER A 84 -4.40 10.50 -20.64
C SER A 84 -4.18 9.66 -19.37
N ARG A 85 -3.05 9.89 -18.72
CA ARG A 85 -2.70 9.28 -17.44
C ARG A 85 -2.57 10.38 -16.39
N SER A 86 -3.17 10.18 -15.26
CA SER A 86 -2.99 11.05 -14.10
C SER A 86 -2.75 10.22 -12.85
N VAL A 87 -1.84 10.67 -12.01
CA VAL A 87 -1.65 10.06 -10.68
C VAL A 87 -2.71 10.63 -9.75
N VAL A 88 -3.49 9.76 -9.16
CA VAL A 88 -4.49 10.10 -8.16
C VAL A 88 -4.02 9.55 -6.82
N SER A 89 -3.82 10.42 -5.84
CA SER A 89 -3.57 10.02 -4.46
C SER A 89 -4.91 9.90 -3.73
N TYR A 90 -5.07 8.85 -2.95
CA TYR A 90 -6.25 8.62 -2.14
C TYR A 90 -5.88 8.36 -0.69
N ALA A 91 -6.83 8.51 0.20
CA ALA A 91 -6.73 8.09 1.59
C ALA A 91 -8.03 7.42 2.03
N VAL A 92 -7.90 6.47 2.93
CA VAL A 92 -9.02 5.88 3.66
C VAL A 92 -8.95 6.36 5.10
N THR A 93 -10.00 7.03 5.55
CA THR A 93 -10.10 7.56 6.90
C THR A 93 -11.45 7.19 7.49
N ASN A 94 -11.43 6.51 8.63
CA ASN A 94 -12.65 6.06 9.31
C ASN A 94 -13.65 5.34 8.37
N GLY A 95 -13.12 4.44 7.51
CA GLY A 95 -13.90 3.69 6.52
C GLY A 95 -14.34 4.50 5.30
N THR A 96 -13.96 5.75 5.20
CA THR A 96 -14.32 6.64 4.07
C THR A 96 -13.16 6.77 3.10
N VAL A 97 -13.41 6.50 1.83
CA VAL A 97 -12.44 6.66 0.74
C VAL A 97 -12.56 8.08 0.17
N ALA A 98 -11.44 8.79 0.11
CA ALA A 98 -11.38 10.13 -0.45
C ALA A 98 -10.13 10.31 -1.31
N LYS A 99 -10.23 11.05 -2.40
CA LYS A 99 -9.08 11.43 -3.22
C LYS A 99 -8.52 12.79 -2.80
N PHE A 100 -7.21 12.94 -2.93
CA PHE A 100 -6.54 14.22 -2.79
C PHE A 100 -6.77 15.10 -4.01
N THR A 101 -7.04 16.37 -3.76
CA THR A 101 -7.11 17.42 -4.76
C THR A 101 -6.28 18.61 -4.32
N THR A 102 -6.03 19.56 -5.19
CA THR A 102 -5.33 20.81 -4.86
C THR A 102 -6.05 21.66 -3.80
N SER A 103 -7.35 21.46 -3.66
CA SER A 103 -8.19 22.15 -2.66
C SER A 103 -8.45 21.34 -1.39
N GLY A 104 -7.99 20.09 -1.34
CA GLY A 104 -8.19 19.21 -0.18
C GLY A 104 -8.63 17.80 -0.56
N PHE A 105 -9.44 17.20 0.31
CA PHE A 105 -9.98 15.86 0.10
C PHE A 105 -11.38 15.93 -0.50
N THR A 106 -11.62 15.08 -1.48
CA THR A 106 -12.97 14.89 -2.04
C THR A 106 -13.38 13.45 -1.81
N THR A 107 -14.42 13.22 -1.03
CA THR A 107 -14.97 11.89 -0.80
C THR A 107 -15.39 11.28 -2.13
N ALA A 108 -15.02 10.02 -2.35
CA ALA A 108 -15.43 9.28 -3.52
C ALA A 108 -16.96 9.05 -3.51
N THR A 109 -17.56 8.98 -4.68
CA THR A 109 -18.95 8.54 -4.81
C THR A 109 -19.10 7.16 -4.17
N ASN A 110 -20.08 6.96 -3.30
CA ASN A 110 -20.26 5.77 -2.46
C ASN A 110 -19.05 5.44 -1.56
N GLY A 111 -18.15 6.40 -1.33
CA GLY A 111 -16.94 6.19 -0.53
C GLY A 111 -17.14 6.42 0.97
N SER A 112 -18.23 7.07 1.38
CA SER A 112 -18.51 7.33 2.79
C SER A 112 -18.94 6.04 3.49
N GLY A 113 -18.16 5.62 4.50
CA GLY A 113 -18.44 4.38 5.23
C GLY A 113 -18.41 3.12 4.37
N ALA A 114 -17.70 3.15 3.24
CA ALA A 114 -17.62 2.02 2.31
C ALA A 114 -16.82 0.84 2.88
N LEU A 115 -15.90 1.11 3.79
CA LEU A 115 -15.00 0.17 4.43
C LEU A 115 -15.20 0.20 5.95
N SER A 116 -14.60 -0.75 6.65
CA SER A 116 -14.68 -0.82 8.10
C SER A 116 -13.99 0.37 8.78
N SER A 117 -14.70 1.07 9.66
CA SER A 117 -14.13 2.14 10.50
C SER A 117 -13.41 1.61 11.74
N THR A 118 -13.62 0.34 12.10
CA THR A 118 -13.13 -0.25 13.36
C THR A 118 -11.74 -0.85 13.23
N VAL A 119 -11.35 -1.31 12.03
CA VAL A 119 -10.03 -1.91 11.81
C VAL A 119 -8.91 -0.86 11.91
N PRO A 120 -7.74 -1.22 12.43
CA PRO A 120 -6.62 -0.29 12.60
C PRO A 120 -5.96 0.11 11.27
N ALA A 121 -5.93 -0.80 10.31
CA ALA A 121 -5.38 -0.61 8.97
C ALA A 121 -6.23 -1.35 7.95
N ILE A 122 -6.26 -0.84 6.73
CA ILE A 122 -6.89 -1.45 5.56
C ILE A 122 -5.79 -1.71 4.55
N PHE A 123 -5.79 -2.89 3.97
CA PHE A 123 -4.84 -3.23 2.92
C PHE A 123 -5.47 -2.93 1.56
N SER A 124 -4.66 -2.39 0.69
CA SER A 124 -5.07 -2.06 -0.68
C SER A 124 -4.01 -2.41 -1.69
N THR A 125 -4.42 -2.75 -2.89
CA THR A 125 -3.54 -2.98 -4.02
C THR A 125 -4.15 -2.44 -5.29
N GLU A 126 -3.32 -2.17 -6.29
CA GLU A 126 -3.76 -1.62 -7.58
C GLU A 126 -3.58 -2.65 -8.68
N LEU A 127 -4.58 -2.77 -9.53
CA LEU A 127 -4.49 -3.48 -10.80
C LEU A 127 -5.22 -2.68 -11.90
N PHE A 128 -4.48 -2.26 -12.93
CA PHE A 128 -4.99 -1.54 -14.12
C PHE A 128 -5.81 -0.27 -13.83
N GLY A 129 -5.38 0.51 -12.84
CA GLY A 129 -6.03 1.80 -12.51
C GLY A 129 -7.24 1.67 -11.59
N VAL A 130 -7.48 0.48 -11.06
CA VAL A 130 -8.48 0.19 -10.03
C VAL A 130 -7.77 -0.23 -8.76
N VAL A 131 -8.15 0.37 -7.64
CA VAL A 131 -7.67 -0.02 -6.32
C VAL A 131 -8.66 -0.98 -5.69
N TYR A 132 -8.17 -2.07 -5.16
CA TYR A 132 -8.95 -3.09 -4.46
C TYR A 132 -8.60 -3.06 -2.99
N PHE A 133 -9.61 -3.10 -2.12
CA PHE A 133 -9.47 -3.05 -0.67
C PHE A 133 -9.91 -4.36 -0.03
N ALA A 134 -9.19 -4.72 1.03
CA ALA A 134 -9.52 -5.83 1.91
C ALA A 134 -9.39 -5.36 3.36
N ASP A 135 -10.48 -5.40 4.14
CA ASP A 135 -10.52 -4.92 5.52
C ASP A 135 -10.97 -5.99 6.52
N GLY A 136 -11.16 -7.23 6.07
CA GLY A 136 -11.65 -8.34 6.89
C GLY A 136 -13.16 -8.32 7.16
N ALA A 137 -13.87 -7.32 6.67
CA ALA A 137 -15.32 -7.16 6.83
C ALA A 137 -16.04 -6.88 5.51
N SER A 138 -15.30 -6.38 4.52
CA SER A 138 -15.83 -6.11 3.18
C SER A 138 -14.73 -6.15 2.15
N VAL A 139 -15.11 -6.35 0.88
CA VAL A 139 -14.22 -6.20 -0.27
C VAL A 139 -14.82 -5.16 -1.21
N LYS A 140 -14.03 -4.13 -1.51
CA LYS A 140 -14.44 -2.98 -2.31
C LYS A 140 -13.41 -2.70 -3.39
N GLN A 141 -13.86 -2.03 -4.45
CA GLN A 141 -12.99 -1.49 -5.48
C GLN A 141 -13.20 0.03 -5.63
N TYR A 142 -12.12 0.74 -5.86
CA TYR A 142 -12.14 2.17 -6.13
C TYR A 142 -11.60 2.45 -7.53
N THR A 143 -12.42 3.05 -8.37
CA THR A 143 -12.05 3.47 -9.71
C THR A 143 -11.65 4.94 -9.69
N ALA A 144 -10.37 5.21 -9.84
CA ALA A 144 -9.81 6.55 -9.68
C ALA A 144 -10.24 7.52 -10.78
N SER A 145 -10.46 7.05 -12.02
CA SER A 145 -10.89 7.88 -13.15
C SER A 145 -12.28 8.47 -12.95
N THR A 146 -13.18 7.75 -12.29
CA THR A 146 -14.55 8.19 -11.99
C THR A 146 -14.72 8.68 -10.54
N ASN A 147 -13.70 8.52 -9.70
CA ASN A 147 -13.75 8.78 -8.27
C ASN A 147 -14.93 8.05 -7.58
N THR A 148 -15.09 6.76 -7.85
CA THR A 148 -16.23 5.96 -7.38
C THR A 148 -15.77 4.71 -6.65
N VAL A 149 -16.38 4.40 -5.51
CA VAL A 149 -16.27 3.13 -4.81
C VAL A 149 -17.46 2.25 -5.16
N ALA A 150 -17.22 0.98 -5.39
CA ALA A 150 -18.23 -0.03 -5.67
C ALA A 150 -17.94 -1.32 -4.90
N ALA A 151 -18.94 -2.18 -4.74
CA ALA A 151 -18.71 -3.55 -4.31
C ALA A 151 -17.83 -4.26 -5.36
N TRP A 152 -16.86 -5.03 -4.88
CA TRP A 152 -16.09 -5.89 -5.74
C TRP A 152 -16.77 -7.24 -5.86
N SER A 153 -17.08 -7.66 -7.07
CA SER A 153 -17.77 -8.92 -7.37
C SER A 153 -17.07 -9.67 -8.48
N ALA A 154 -17.08 -11.01 -8.38
CA ALA A 154 -16.58 -11.86 -9.44
C ALA A 154 -17.48 -11.76 -10.70
N SER A 155 -16.88 -11.81 -11.87
CA SER A 155 -17.52 -12.02 -13.16
C SER A 155 -17.54 -13.51 -13.56
N SER A 156 -16.59 -14.29 -13.03
CA SER A 156 -16.45 -15.73 -13.22
C SER A 156 -15.94 -16.36 -11.93
N GLY A 157 -16.49 -17.48 -11.56
CA GLY A 157 -16.16 -18.16 -10.30
C GLY A 157 -16.72 -17.41 -9.09
N THR A 158 -16.08 -17.60 -7.94
CA THR A 158 -16.52 -17.04 -6.66
C THR A 158 -15.35 -16.32 -5.99
N LEU A 159 -15.55 -15.04 -5.64
CA LEU A 159 -14.61 -14.30 -4.80
C LEU A 159 -14.36 -15.07 -3.49
N PRO A 160 -13.13 -15.09 -2.99
CA PRO A 160 -12.82 -15.72 -1.71
C PRO A 160 -13.34 -14.85 -0.56
N ILE A 161 -14.65 -14.88 -0.35
CA ILE A 161 -15.34 -14.20 0.73
C ILE A 161 -16.15 -15.23 1.51
N ASP A 162 -16.21 -15.04 2.82
CA ASP A 162 -17.04 -15.84 3.70
C ASP A 162 -17.79 -14.86 4.60
N SER A 163 -19.10 -14.80 4.50
CA SER A 163 -19.97 -13.77 5.08
C SER A 163 -19.57 -13.36 6.50
N GLY A 164 -19.01 -12.17 6.65
CA GLY A 164 -18.46 -11.64 7.89
C GLY A 164 -17.00 -12.04 8.18
N ASN A 165 -16.36 -12.80 7.29
CA ASN A 165 -14.96 -13.22 7.38
C ASN A 165 -14.25 -13.00 6.05
N GLU A 166 -14.36 -11.81 5.50
CA GLU A 166 -13.73 -11.42 4.26
C GLU A 166 -12.20 -11.37 4.40
N PRO A 167 -11.46 -11.46 3.28
CA PRO A 167 -10.00 -11.33 3.30
C PRO A 167 -9.55 -10.02 3.95
N ARG A 168 -8.50 -10.09 4.74
CA ARG A 168 -7.86 -8.91 5.34
C ARG A 168 -6.52 -8.57 4.70
N LEU A 169 -5.98 -9.44 3.86
CA LEU A 169 -4.71 -9.28 3.16
C LEU A 169 -4.97 -9.28 1.67
N ILE A 170 -4.34 -8.34 0.98
CA ILE A 170 -4.44 -8.20 -0.47
C ILE A 170 -3.14 -7.64 -1.04
N GLU A 171 -2.69 -8.22 -2.14
CA GLU A 171 -1.51 -7.80 -2.89
C GLU A 171 -1.70 -8.05 -4.38
N THR A 172 -0.89 -7.39 -5.20
CA THR A 172 -0.78 -7.69 -6.64
C THR A 172 0.55 -8.38 -6.91
N TRP A 173 0.49 -9.56 -7.52
CA TRP A 173 1.68 -10.32 -7.94
C TRP A 173 1.45 -11.00 -9.27
N ARG A 174 2.41 -10.91 -10.20
CA ARG A 174 2.35 -11.51 -11.57
C ARG A 174 1.07 -11.15 -12.32
N GLY A 175 0.57 -9.92 -12.18
CA GLY A 175 -0.68 -9.49 -12.80
C GLY A 175 -1.95 -10.13 -12.22
N ARG A 176 -1.88 -10.75 -11.07
CA ARG A 176 -2.99 -11.33 -10.30
C ARG A 176 -3.24 -10.52 -9.04
N ILE A 177 -4.47 -10.46 -8.60
CA ILE A 177 -4.77 -10.08 -7.21
C ILE A 177 -4.61 -11.32 -6.34
N VAL A 178 -3.82 -11.20 -5.29
CA VAL A 178 -3.63 -12.23 -4.26
C VAL A 178 -4.37 -11.82 -3.00
N GLN A 179 -5.17 -12.71 -2.44
CA GLN A 179 -5.90 -12.48 -1.20
C GLN A 179 -5.61 -13.57 -0.18
N SER A 180 -5.67 -13.23 1.09
CA SER A 180 -5.53 -14.16 2.21
C SER A 180 -6.11 -13.55 3.49
N GLY A 181 -5.97 -14.28 4.62
CA GLY A 181 -6.39 -13.80 5.93
C GLY A 181 -7.90 -13.86 6.16
N ILE A 182 -8.58 -14.81 5.52
CA ILE A 182 -9.96 -15.18 5.83
C ILE A 182 -9.94 -15.94 7.15
N SER A 183 -10.68 -15.49 8.16
CA SER A 183 -10.61 -16.08 9.51
C SER A 183 -11.11 -17.52 9.58
N SER A 184 -11.98 -17.95 8.69
CA SER A 184 -12.43 -19.35 8.57
C SER A 184 -11.42 -20.27 7.85
N ASP A 185 -10.49 -19.70 7.07
CA ASP A 185 -9.43 -20.45 6.35
C ASP A 185 -8.12 -19.66 6.34
N PRO A 186 -7.49 -19.43 7.51
CA PRO A 186 -6.37 -18.51 7.65
C PRO A 186 -5.06 -19.00 7.05
N HIS A 187 -5.00 -20.26 6.67
CA HIS A 187 -3.82 -20.90 6.05
C HIS A 187 -3.84 -20.83 4.52
N ASN A 188 -4.91 -20.30 3.94
CA ASN A 188 -5.12 -20.33 2.51
C ASN A 188 -4.78 -19.00 1.84
N TRP A 189 -4.38 -19.11 0.60
CA TRP A 189 -4.18 -18.00 -0.30
C TRP A 189 -5.00 -18.22 -1.56
N TYR A 190 -5.41 -17.12 -2.18
CA TYR A 190 -6.28 -17.11 -3.35
C TYR A 190 -5.76 -16.11 -4.36
N MET A 191 -5.73 -16.48 -5.63
CA MET A 191 -5.28 -15.62 -6.72
C MET A 191 -6.32 -15.55 -7.82
N SER A 192 -6.59 -14.34 -8.29
CA SER A 192 -7.42 -14.12 -9.47
C SER A 192 -6.74 -14.67 -10.75
N ALA A 193 -7.46 -14.73 -11.83
CA ALA A 193 -6.84 -14.94 -13.14
C ALA A 193 -5.87 -13.80 -13.48
N VAL A 194 -4.86 -14.08 -14.30
CA VAL A 194 -3.90 -13.07 -14.77
C VAL A 194 -4.63 -11.98 -15.55
N GLY A 195 -4.40 -10.73 -15.15
CA GLY A 195 -4.97 -9.57 -15.82
C GLY A 195 -6.46 -9.33 -15.58
N ASP A 196 -7.13 -10.17 -14.78
CA ASP A 196 -8.56 -10.02 -14.48
C ASP A 196 -8.86 -10.22 -12.99
N ALA A 197 -8.98 -9.12 -12.26
CA ALA A 197 -9.32 -9.09 -10.85
C ALA A 197 -10.74 -9.60 -10.54
N ARG A 198 -11.56 -9.87 -11.54
CA ARG A 198 -12.94 -10.34 -11.38
C ARG A 198 -13.13 -11.80 -11.75
N ASN A 199 -12.10 -12.47 -12.27
CA ASN A 199 -12.15 -13.90 -12.58
C ASN A 199 -11.51 -14.71 -11.44
N TRP A 200 -12.35 -15.43 -10.71
CA TRP A 200 -12.01 -16.29 -9.57
C TRP A 200 -12.48 -17.73 -9.81
N ASN A 201 -12.48 -18.15 -11.07
CA ASN A 201 -12.84 -19.52 -11.43
C ASN A 201 -11.62 -20.45 -11.28
N TYR A 202 -11.59 -21.18 -10.19
CA TYR A 202 -10.51 -22.13 -9.86
C TYR A 202 -10.60 -23.47 -10.62
N SER A 203 -11.68 -23.70 -11.35
CA SER A 203 -11.92 -24.95 -12.08
C SER A 203 -12.60 -24.67 -13.42
N PRO A 204 -11.93 -23.93 -14.33
CA PRO A 204 -12.49 -23.66 -15.65
C PRO A 204 -12.57 -24.96 -16.47
N THR A 205 -13.47 -24.99 -17.45
CA THR A 205 -13.62 -26.12 -18.37
C THR A 205 -12.33 -26.37 -19.18
N ASP A 206 -11.66 -25.27 -19.57
CA ASP A 206 -10.37 -25.30 -20.26
C ASP A 206 -9.30 -24.72 -19.33
N PRO A 207 -8.57 -25.55 -18.58
CA PRO A 207 -7.50 -25.11 -17.70
C PRO A 207 -6.38 -24.40 -18.45
N SER A 208 -5.84 -23.34 -17.86
CA SER A 208 -4.72 -22.59 -18.43
C SER A 208 -3.82 -22.03 -17.33
N ALA A 209 -2.57 -21.77 -17.63
CA ALA A 209 -1.62 -21.13 -16.71
C ALA A 209 -2.07 -19.72 -16.26
N THR A 210 -3.05 -19.09 -16.95
CA THR A 210 -3.58 -17.79 -16.59
C THR A 210 -4.84 -17.85 -15.72
N GLN A 211 -5.36 -19.03 -15.42
CA GLN A 211 -6.57 -19.21 -14.61
C GLN A 211 -6.39 -18.74 -13.16
N ALA A 212 -7.49 -18.53 -12.46
CA ALA A 212 -7.48 -18.33 -11.01
C ALA A 212 -7.00 -19.60 -10.29
N VAL A 213 -6.34 -19.43 -9.17
CA VAL A 213 -5.77 -20.53 -8.39
C VAL A 213 -5.84 -20.24 -6.88
N ALA A 214 -5.95 -21.27 -6.08
CA ALA A 214 -5.93 -21.16 -4.62
C ALA A 214 -5.13 -22.32 -4.03
N GLY A 215 -4.68 -22.19 -2.80
CA GLY A 215 -3.95 -23.26 -2.12
C GLY A 215 -4.72 -24.58 -2.01
N ASN A 216 -6.04 -24.57 -2.15
CA ASN A 216 -6.86 -25.78 -2.19
C ASN A 216 -6.68 -26.63 -3.46
N ASN A 217 -6.31 -26.02 -4.57
CA ASN A 217 -6.24 -26.68 -5.88
C ASN A 217 -4.88 -26.53 -6.58
N ALA A 218 -3.93 -25.86 -5.95
CA ALA A 218 -2.56 -25.76 -6.43
C ALA A 218 -1.68 -26.89 -5.88
N GLU A 219 -0.67 -27.31 -6.63
CA GLU A 219 0.35 -28.23 -6.12
C GLU A 219 1.11 -27.68 -4.91
N ALA A 220 1.30 -26.37 -4.84
CA ALA A 220 1.92 -25.69 -3.70
C ALA A 220 1.15 -25.90 -2.39
N GLY A 221 -0.15 -26.20 -2.47
CA GLY A 221 -0.99 -26.39 -1.29
C GLY A 221 -1.22 -25.13 -0.48
N LYS A 222 -1.89 -25.30 0.67
CA LYS A 222 -2.04 -24.24 1.67
C LYS A 222 -0.76 -24.06 2.47
N SER A 223 -0.56 -22.87 3.02
CA SER A 223 0.43 -22.68 4.08
C SER A 223 0.11 -23.58 5.29
N GLN A 224 1.15 -24.05 5.97
CA GLN A 224 0.96 -24.81 7.22
C GLN A 224 0.88 -23.87 8.44
N ASP A 225 0.89 -22.57 8.22
CA ASP A 225 0.88 -21.54 9.26
C ASP A 225 -0.15 -20.46 8.90
N ILE A 226 -0.66 -19.74 9.91
CA ILE A 226 -1.61 -18.65 9.73
C ILE A 226 -0.92 -17.52 8.97
N ILE A 227 -1.49 -17.10 7.85
CA ILE A 227 -0.92 -16.05 7.01
C ILE A 227 -1.25 -14.68 7.61
N ASN A 228 -0.22 -13.91 7.95
CA ASN A 228 -0.32 -12.58 8.55
C ASN A 228 0.08 -11.44 7.64
N ALA A 229 0.96 -11.71 6.67
CA ALA A 229 1.35 -10.72 5.66
C ALA A 229 1.80 -11.41 4.38
N MET A 230 1.71 -10.68 3.28
CA MET A 230 2.25 -11.07 1.99
C MET A 230 3.07 -9.90 1.44
N CYS A 231 4.15 -10.22 0.72
CA CYS A 231 4.99 -9.22 0.09
C CYS A 231 5.51 -9.72 -1.25
N PRO A 232 5.07 -9.16 -2.36
CA PRO A 232 5.68 -9.38 -3.66
C PRO A 232 7.12 -8.86 -3.65
N TYR A 233 8.10 -9.76 -3.63
CA TYR A 233 9.51 -9.36 -3.65
C TYR A 233 9.95 -8.97 -5.06
N ASN A 234 9.54 -9.75 -6.03
CA ASN A 234 9.68 -9.49 -7.47
C ASN A 234 8.66 -10.34 -8.25
N ASP A 235 8.72 -10.33 -9.58
CA ASP A 235 7.80 -11.09 -10.42
C ASP A 235 7.89 -12.61 -10.22
N ASP A 236 9.03 -13.14 -9.76
CA ASP A 236 9.24 -14.57 -9.56
C ASP A 236 9.01 -15.05 -8.13
N VAL A 237 8.94 -14.12 -7.18
CA VAL A 237 8.93 -14.44 -5.75
C VAL A 237 7.86 -13.67 -5.01
N LEU A 238 6.95 -14.39 -4.38
CA LEU A 238 6.02 -13.90 -3.37
C LEU A 238 6.43 -14.44 -2.00
N LEU A 239 6.68 -13.56 -1.05
CA LEU A 239 6.94 -13.93 0.33
C LEU A 239 5.62 -13.93 1.11
N ILE A 240 5.40 -14.99 1.88
CA ILE A 240 4.23 -15.17 2.74
C ILE A 240 4.76 -15.33 4.17
N PHE A 241 4.29 -14.46 5.06
CA PHE A 241 4.71 -14.44 6.46
C PHE A 241 3.61 -15.02 7.33
N GLY A 242 3.95 -16.09 8.03
CA GLY A 242 3.09 -16.71 9.02
C GLY A 242 3.40 -16.27 10.45
N ASP A 243 2.72 -16.89 11.43
CA ASP A 243 2.98 -16.65 12.85
C ASP A 243 4.37 -17.13 13.26
N HIS A 244 4.84 -18.24 12.69
CA HIS A 244 6.07 -18.92 13.10
C HIS A 244 7.02 -19.21 11.91
N SER A 245 6.60 -18.91 10.69
CA SER A 245 7.33 -19.30 9.48
C SER A 245 7.27 -18.25 8.40
N ILE A 246 8.25 -18.29 7.50
CA ILE A 246 8.27 -17.50 6.26
C ILE A 246 8.30 -18.50 5.09
N TRP A 247 7.36 -18.35 4.19
CA TRP A 247 7.23 -19.16 2.99
C TRP A 247 7.58 -18.34 1.77
N GLN A 248 8.20 -18.99 0.82
CA GLN A 248 8.51 -18.41 -0.48
C GLN A 248 7.75 -19.18 -1.55
N MET A 249 6.90 -18.50 -2.27
CA MET A 249 6.26 -19.01 -3.47
C MET A 249 7.07 -18.56 -4.69
N THR A 250 7.43 -19.50 -5.55
CA THR A 250 8.19 -19.27 -6.79
C THR A 250 7.47 -19.88 -7.98
N GLY A 251 7.66 -19.30 -9.16
CA GLY A 251 6.99 -19.74 -10.37
C GLY A 251 5.53 -19.31 -10.45
N ASP A 252 4.78 -19.87 -11.41
CA ASP A 252 3.34 -19.64 -11.51
C ASP A 252 2.59 -20.78 -10.84
N PRO A 253 1.83 -20.51 -9.76
CA PRO A 253 1.12 -21.58 -9.04
C PRO A 253 -0.05 -22.19 -9.82
N ALA A 254 -0.39 -21.66 -11.01
CA ALA A 254 -1.40 -22.23 -11.91
C ALA A 254 -0.83 -23.17 -12.98
N GLU A 255 0.50 -23.28 -13.07
CA GLU A 255 1.20 -24.21 -13.97
C GLU A 255 1.30 -25.62 -13.36
#